data_95a4952d21eb5b9938dd868dda7998c1
#
_entry.id   95a4952d21eb5b9938dd868dda7998c1
#
_cell.length_a   1.000
_cell.length_b   1.000
_cell.length_c   1.000
_cell.angle_alpha   90.00
_cell.angle_beta   90.00
_cell.angle_gamma   90.00
#
_symmetry.space_group_name_H-M   'P 1'
#
loop_
_entity.id
_entity.type
_entity.pdbx_description
1 polymer ?
#
loop_
_entity_poly.entity_id
_entity_poly.type
_entity_poly.pdbx_seq_one_letter_code
_entity_poly.pdbx_strand_id
1 'polypeptide(L)'
;MNGSSAVLSVLWPELEALGEIPHPTTGRTWILRLGLYKLQRPKVKSDDWVWLADHVVQIGTEKVLNIVGVRLSDLPPRGECLALKDLEPIAILPVTTSNQQVVHDQLEKLAKELGAPAAILTDEGSDLLGGVQRFRKAHPETSSYSDITHYGARLLKRRLEKNERWKEFCSQVGQTKFQTGQTELAFLTPPPQRSKARFMNLGSLLGWAQKALAVLVQQPAEVLQFCT
;
A
#
# COMPACT_ATOMS: atom_id res chain seq x y z
N MET A 1 19.22 0.55 -23.16
CA MET A 1 17.76 0.78 -23.25
C MET A 1 17.10 0.16 -22.03
N ASN A 2 16.29 0.91 -21.28
CA ASN A 2 15.54 0.31 -20.17
C ASN A 2 14.38 -0.54 -20.73
N GLY A 3 14.12 -1.70 -20.12
CA GLY A 3 13.15 -2.68 -20.61
C GLY A 3 11.76 -2.15 -20.96
N SER A 4 11.28 -1.09 -20.26
CA SER A 4 9.98 -0.47 -20.54
C SER A 4 9.90 0.23 -21.90
N SER A 5 10.98 0.89 -22.36
CA SER A 5 11.01 1.51 -23.70
C SER A 5 11.07 0.46 -24.81
N ALA A 6 11.80 -0.64 -24.58
CA ALA A 6 11.86 -1.76 -25.51
C ALA A 6 10.51 -2.50 -25.59
N VAL A 7 9.80 -2.65 -24.47
CA VAL A 7 8.46 -3.24 -24.46
C VAL A 7 7.44 -2.36 -25.20
N LEU A 8 7.49 -1.04 -25.00
CA LEU A 8 6.61 -0.11 -25.71
C LEU A 8 6.83 -0.11 -27.21
N SER A 9 8.08 -0.19 -27.68
CA SER A 9 8.37 -0.27 -29.12
C SER A 9 7.86 -1.57 -29.77
N VAL A 10 7.79 -2.67 -29.03
CA VAL A 10 7.28 -3.95 -29.50
C VAL A 10 5.76 -4.04 -29.44
N LEU A 11 5.13 -3.51 -28.37
CA LEU A 11 3.69 -3.62 -28.16
C LEU A 11 2.87 -2.54 -28.88
N TRP A 12 3.49 -1.42 -29.24
CA TRP A 12 2.83 -0.29 -29.91
C TRP A 12 3.66 0.24 -31.09
N PRO A 13 3.75 -0.48 -32.21
CA PRO A 13 4.45 0.01 -33.38
C PRO A 13 3.84 1.31 -33.94
N GLU A 14 2.56 1.60 -33.66
CA GLU A 14 1.91 2.86 -34.04
C GLU A 14 2.46 4.09 -33.26
N LEU A 15 3.15 3.89 -32.14
CA LEU A 15 3.85 4.97 -31.45
C LEU A 15 5.04 5.52 -32.24
N GLU A 16 5.60 4.75 -33.18
CA GLU A 16 6.63 5.24 -34.10
C GLU A 16 6.08 6.33 -35.03
N ALA A 17 4.80 6.30 -35.36
CA ALA A 17 4.13 7.34 -36.13
C ALA A 17 3.99 8.68 -35.36
N LEU A 18 4.14 8.67 -34.04
CA LEU A 18 4.10 9.85 -33.18
C LEU A 18 5.50 10.46 -32.92
N GLY A 19 6.56 9.86 -33.47
CA GLY A 19 7.94 10.27 -33.30
C GLY A 19 8.78 9.32 -32.43
N GLU A 20 9.98 9.75 -32.07
CA GLU A 20 10.89 8.94 -31.25
C GLU A 20 10.27 8.63 -29.86
N ILE A 21 10.38 7.38 -29.42
CA ILE A 21 9.97 6.97 -28.08
C ILE A 21 10.80 7.76 -27.05
N PRO A 22 10.16 8.52 -26.16
CA PRO A 22 10.87 9.37 -25.23
C PRO A 22 11.75 8.57 -24.29
N HIS A 23 12.90 9.12 -23.93
CA HIS A 23 13.78 8.52 -22.94
C HIS A 23 13.02 8.27 -21.62
N PRO A 24 13.28 7.19 -20.88
CA PRO A 24 12.58 6.84 -19.63
C PRO A 24 12.52 7.97 -18.60
N THR A 25 13.57 8.83 -18.52
CA THR A 25 13.57 10.00 -17.64
C THR A 25 12.54 11.04 -18.05
N THR A 26 12.31 11.22 -19.36
CA THR A 26 11.25 12.10 -19.90
C THR A 26 9.87 11.59 -19.52
N GLY A 27 9.62 10.28 -19.71
CA GLY A 27 8.38 9.64 -19.29
C GLY A 27 8.13 9.78 -17.78
N ARG A 28 9.17 9.56 -16.97
CA ARG A 28 9.10 9.79 -15.51
C ARG A 28 8.74 11.24 -15.18
N THR A 29 9.35 12.20 -15.87
CA THR A 29 9.06 13.63 -15.66
C THR A 29 7.62 13.98 -16.02
N TRP A 30 7.06 13.40 -17.06
CA TRP A 30 5.66 13.59 -17.43
C TRP A 30 4.70 13.06 -16.37
N ILE A 31 4.99 11.86 -15.82
CA ILE A 31 4.19 11.28 -14.73
C ILE A 31 4.22 12.18 -13.50
N LEU A 32 5.39 12.69 -13.12
CA LEU A 32 5.53 13.61 -11.99
C LEU A 32 4.78 14.92 -12.21
N ARG A 33 4.86 15.51 -13.42
CA ARG A 33 4.11 16.73 -13.77
C ARG A 33 2.60 16.49 -13.76
N LEU A 34 2.14 15.36 -14.29
CA LEU A 34 0.73 14.98 -14.24
C LEU A 34 0.26 14.78 -12.78
N GLY A 35 1.07 14.14 -11.95
CA GLY A 35 0.79 13.97 -10.53
C GLY A 35 0.68 15.30 -9.81
N LEU A 36 1.62 16.23 -10.06
CA LEU A 36 1.60 17.58 -9.50
C LEU A 36 0.37 18.35 -9.98
N TYR A 37 0.04 18.29 -11.25
CA TYR A 37 -1.16 18.91 -11.80
C TYR A 37 -2.43 18.38 -11.12
N LYS A 38 -2.57 17.05 -10.99
CA LYS A 38 -3.69 16.43 -10.29
C LYS A 38 -3.78 16.89 -8.83
N LEU A 39 -2.64 17.02 -8.15
CA LEU A 39 -2.60 17.47 -6.77
C LEU A 39 -3.03 18.94 -6.62
N GLN A 40 -2.59 19.82 -7.54
CA GLN A 40 -2.80 21.27 -7.47
C GLN A 40 -4.11 21.76 -8.11
N ARG A 41 -4.71 20.96 -9.01
CA ARG A 41 -5.97 21.38 -9.64
C ARG A 41 -7.06 21.58 -8.60
N PRO A 42 -7.99 22.55 -8.81
CA PRO A 42 -9.13 22.73 -7.94
C PRO A 42 -9.94 21.45 -7.78
N LYS A 43 -10.36 21.17 -6.56
CA LYS A 43 -11.24 20.04 -6.23
C LYS A 43 -12.65 20.55 -6.00
N VAL A 44 -13.62 19.68 -6.21
CA VAL A 44 -15.01 20.00 -5.90
C VAL A 44 -15.17 20.11 -4.38
N LYS A 45 -15.75 21.22 -3.92
CA LYS A 45 -16.15 21.37 -2.52
C LYS A 45 -17.43 20.57 -2.28
N SER A 46 -17.38 19.60 -1.37
CA SER A 46 -18.51 18.71 -1.09
C SER A 46 -18.39 18.09 0.29
N ASP A 47 -19.49 17.63 0.84
CA ASP A 47 -19.62 16.93 2.11
C ASP A 47 -19.61 15.39 1.97
N ASP A 48 -19.58 14.89 0.73
CA ASP A 48 -19.59 13.45 0.43
C ASP A 48 -18.19 12.84 0.19
N TRP A 49 -17.12 13.57 0.51
CA TRP A 49 -15.76 13.06 0.44
C TRP A 49 -15.51 11.96 1.48
N VAL A 50 -14.84 10.90 1.07
CA VAL A 50 -14.17 9.91 1.95
C VAL A 50 -12.67 10.14 1.80
N TRP A 51 -12.01 10.52 2.87
CA TRP A 51 -10.56 10.73 2.90
C TRP A 51 -9.85 9.51 3.45
N LEU A 52 -8.81 9.05 2.74
CA LEU A 52 -7.89 8.02 3.18
C LEU A 52 -6.58 8.72 3.54
N ALA A 53 -6.25 8.74 4.81
CA ALA A 53 -5.09 9.45 5.35
C ALA A 53 -4.07 8.47 5.95
N ASP A 54 -2.82 8.57 5.49
CA ASP A 54 -1.73 7.71 5.94
C ASP A 54 -0.40 8.47 5.94
N HIS A 55 0.53 8.06 6.80
CA HIS A 55 1.91 8.51 6.78
C HIS A 55 2.76 7.60 5.90
N VAL A 56 3.08 8.05 4.67
CA VAL A 56 3.61 7.17 3.64
C VAL A 56 5.13 7.08 3.63
N VAL A 57 5.84 8.16 3.79
CA VAL A 57 7.31 8.19 3.62
C VAL A 57 7.94 9.13 4.63
N GLN A 58 9.07 8.68 5.18
CA GLN A 58 9.98 9.55 5.88
C GLN A 58 11.07 9.99 4.90
N ILE A 59 11.11 11.30 4.60
CA ILE A 59 12.15 11.91 3.77
C ILE A 59 13.12 12.63 4.71
N GLY A 60 14.24 12.00 5.00
CA GLY A 60 15.13 12.48 6.06
C GLY A 60 14.44 12.38 7.43
N THR A 61 14.27 13.51 8.11
CA THR A 61 13.55 13.62 9.38
C THR A 61 12.05 13.90 9.22
N GLU A 62 11.59 14.19 8.02
CA GLU A 62 10.20 14.58 7.76
C GLU A 62 9.30 13.37 7.53
N LYS A 63 8.16 13.37 8.19
CA LYS A 63 7.04 12.50 7.86
C LYS A 63 6.14 13.18 6.83
N VAL A 64 5.58 12.42 5.92
CA VAL A 64 4.66 12.95 4.90
C VAL A 64 3.27 12.39 5.15
N LEU A 65 2.35 13.26 5.56
CA LEU A 65 0.93 12.91 5.59
C LEU A 65 0.40 12.97 4.16
N ASN A 66 -0.04 11.83 3.67
CA ASN A 66 -0.65 11.68 2.36
C ASN A 66 -2.16 11.50 2.53
N ILE A 67 -2.95 12.28 1.81
CA ILE A 67 -4.40 12.18 1.80
C ILE A 67 -4.85 12.00 0.37
N VAL A 68 -5.54 10.90 0.12
CA VAL A 68 -6.28 10.65 -1.12
C VAL A 68 -7.77 10.58 -0.79
N GLY A 69 -8.62 10.87 -1.75
CA GLY A 69 -10.06 10.88 -1.52
C GLY A 69 -10.83 10.25 -2.66
N VAL A 70 -12.04 9.84 -2.34
CA VAL A 70 -13.07 9.46 -3.29
C VAL A 70 -14.39 10.07 -2.83
N ARG A 71 -15.24 10.46 -3.74
CA ARG A 71 -16.58 10.91 -3.39
C ARG A 71 -17.51 9.70 -3.27
N LEU A 72 -18.44 9.74 -2.32
CA LEU A 72 -19.45 8.69 -2.19
C LEU A 72 -20.27 8.53 -3.47
N SER A 73 -20.53 9.65 -4.18
CA SER A 73 -21.21 9.66 -5.47
C SER A 73 -20.44 8.94 -6.59
N ASP A 74 -19.12 8.84 -6.47
CA ASP A 74 -18.23 8.30 -7.49
C ASP A 74 -17.75 6.88 -7.14
N LEU A 75 -18.28 6.30 -6.05
CA LEU A 75 -17.95 4.92 -5.67
C LEU A 75 -18.40 3.92 -6.75
N PRO A 76 -17.59 2.91 -7.05
CA PRO A 76 -17.99 1.85 -7.95
C PRO A 76 -19.20 1.08 -7.40
N PRO A 77 -19.94 0.35 -8.25
CA PRO A 77 -21.06 -0.46 -7.83
C PRO A 77 -20.70 -1.42 -6.69
N ARG A 78 -21.69 -1.75 -5.86
CA ARG A 78 -21.48 -2.63 -4.71
C ARG A 78 -20.92 -3.99 -5.14
N GLY A 79 -19.75 -4.36 -4.58
CA GLY A 79 -19.06 -5.60 -4.91
C GLY A 79 -17.84 -5.41 -5.81
N GLU A 80 -17.64 -4.23 -6.40
CA GLU A 80 -16.42 -3.86 -7.10
C GLU A 80 -15.43 -3.21 -6.13
N CYS A 81 -14.13 -3.41 -6.38
CA CYS A 81 -13.07 -2.80 -5.60
C CYS A 81 -12.67 -1.44 -6.18
N LEU A 82 -12.41 -0.46 -5.30
CA LEU A 82 -11.76 0.79 -5.69
C LEU A 82 -10.40 0.50 -6.33
N ALA A 83 -10.17 1.08 -7.49
CA ALA A 83 -8.88 1.09 -8.16
C ALA A 83 -8.18 2.45 -7.96
N LEU A 84 -6.87 2.50 -8.17
CA LEU A 84 -6.10 3.73 -8.05
C LEU A 84 -6.62 4.88 -8.94
N LYS A 85 -7.21 4.57 -10.08
CA LYS A 85 -7.83 5.54 -10.99
C LYS A 85 -9.05 6.26 -10.41
N ASP A 86 -9.72 5.64 -9.43
CA ASP A 86 -10.94 6.13 -8.79
C ASP A 86 -10.61 7.08 -7.62
N LEU A 87 -9.34 7.17 -7.26
CA LEU A 87 -8.86 8.01 -6.17
C LEU A 87 -8.35 9.36 -6.67
N GLU A 88 -8.74 10.41 -5.98
CA GLU A 88 -8.26 11.77 -6.21
C GLU A 88 -7.15 12.10 -5.19
N PRO A 89 -5.96 12.55 -5.60
CA PRO A 89 -4.95 13.04 -4.67
C PRO A 89 -5.41 14.37 -4.06
N ILE A 90 -5.62 14.39 -2.75
CA ILE A 90 -6.09 15.55 -2.01
C ILE A 90 -4.92 16.39 -1.53
N ALA A 91 -4.00 15.79 -0.78
CA ALA A 91 -2.87 16.49 -0.20
C ALA A 91 -1.65 15.60 0.03
N ILE A 92 -0.47 16.20 -0.07
CA ILE A 92 0.82 15.65 0.35
C ILE A 92 1.45 16.69 1.27
N LEU A 93 1.51 16.41 2.56
CA LEU A 93 1.84 17.38 3.60
C LEU A 93 3.07 16.91 4.38
N PRO A 94 4.27 17.36 3.99
CA PRO A 94 5.48 17.08 4.76
C PRO A 94 5.45 17.82 6.09
N VAL A 95 5.85 17.14 7.17
CA VAL A 95 5.96 17.70 8.51
C VAL A 95 7.22 17.17 9.20
N THR A 96 7.95 18.06 9.85
CA THR A 96 9.14 17.69 10.61
C THR A 96 8.76 16.86 11.84
N THR A 97 7.63 17.18 12.47
CA THR A 97 7.09 16.44 13.61
C THR A 97 5.60 16.22 13.42
N SER A 98 5.19 14.96 13.39
CA SER A 98 3.77 14.62 13.38
C SER A 98 3.29 14.38 14.81
N ASN A 99 2.20 15.04 15.17
CA ASN A 99 1.44 14.81 16.39
C ASN A 99 -0.04 15.06 16.12
N GLN A 100 -0.88 14.73 17.10
CA GLN A 100 -2.33 14.83 16.99
C GLN A 100 -2.82 16.26 16.64
N GLN A 101 -2.14 17.31 17.13
CA GLN A 101 -2.52 18.69 16.84
C GLN A 101 -2.17 19.08 15.40
N VAL A 102 -0.97 18.72 14.94
CA VAL A 102 -0.55 18.98 13.55
C VAL A 102 -1.49 18.29 12.56
N VAL A 103 -1.84 17.03 12.80
CA VAL A 103 -2.80 16.32 11.95
C VAL A 103 -4.17 16.98 11.97
N HIS A 104 -4.69 17.35 13.15
CA HIS A 104 -5.94 18.08 13.28
C HIS A 104 -5.94 19.38 12.44
N ASP A 105 -4.90 20.22 12.60
CA ASP A 105 -4.83 21.52 11.92
C ASP A 105 -4.74 21.36 10.39
N GLN A 106 -4.08 20.31 9.92
CA GLN A 106 -4.04 19.97 8.51
C GLN A 106 -5.41 19.53 7.97
N LEU A 107 -6.14 18.71 8.70
CA LEU A 107 -7.50 18.29 8.33
C LEU A 107 -8.46 19.48 8.33
N GLU A 108 -8.37 20.37 9.32
CA GLU A 108 -9.18 21.60 9.37
C GLU A 108 -8.91 22.54 8.17
N LYS A 109 -7.64 22.68 7.79
CA LYS A 109 -7.29 23.47 6.61
C LYS A 109 -7.94 22.88 5.35
N LEU A 110 -7.85 21.59 5.15
CA LEU A 110 -8.46 20.92 4.00
C LEU A 110 -9.98 20.99 4.03
N ALA A 111 -10.61 20.85 5.20
CA ALA A 111 -12.05 20.96 5.33
C ALA A 111 -12.58 22.35 4.97
N LYS A 112 -11.83 23.42 5.24
CA LYS A 112 -12.19 24.79 4.81
C LYS A 112 -12.21 24.91 3.28
N GLU A 113 -11.31 24.22 2.60
CA GLU A 113 -11.17 24.27 1.14
C GLU A 113 -12.17 23.31 0.44
N LEU A 114 -12.34 22.09 0.95
CA LEU A 114 -13.02 21.00 0.27
C LEU A 114 -14.40 20.64 0.86
N GLY A 115 -14.72 21.15 2.05
CA GLY A 115 -15.82 20.67 2.88
C GLY A 115 -15.37 19.61 3.86
N ALA A 116 -16.10 19.45 4.97
CA ALA A 116 -15.87 18.38 5.92
C ALA A 116 -16.22 17.03 5.24
N PRO A 117 -15.36 16.01 5.33
CA PRO A 117 -15.64 14.74 4.65
C PRO A 117 -16.72 13.94 5.39
N ALA A 118 -17.49 13.13 4.67
CA ALA A 118 -18.42 12.17 5.25
C ALA A 118 -17.69 11.12 6.12
N ALA A 119 -16.46 10.74 5.71
CA ALA A 119 -15.67 9.79 6.45
C ALA A 119 -14.16 10.01 6.28
N ILE A 120 -13.40 9.63 7.31
CA ILE A 120 -11.94 9.55 7.27
C ILE A 120 -11.52 8.13 7.62
N LEU A 121 -10.72 7.50 6.74
CA LEU A 121 -10.12 6.19 6.93
C LEU A 121 -8.64 6.38 7.24
N THR A 122 -8.16 5.81 8.35
CA THR A 122 -6.74 5.90 8.75
C THR A 122 -6.22 4.55 9.19
N ASP A 123 -4.87 4.42 9.20
CA ASP A 123 -4.25 3.43 10.07
C ASP A 123 -4.49 3.83 11.53
N GLU A 124 -4.14 2.93 12.47
CA GLU A 124 -4.31 3.23 13.89
C GLU A 124 -3.03 3.86 14.51
N GLY A 125 -2.29 4.66 13.74
CA GLY A 125 -1.21 5.51 14.25
C GLY A 125 -1.74 6.49 15.29
N SER A 126 -1.08 6.60 16.43
CA SER A 126 -1.57 7.40 17.57
C SER A 126 -1.73 8.89 17.25
N ASP A 127 -0.91 9.43 16.37
CA ASP A 127 -0.98 10.80 15.88
C ASP A 127 -2.16 11.01 14.90
N LEU A 128 -2.33 10.09 13.95
CA LEU A 128 -3.46 10.13 13.01
C LEU A 128 -4.79 9.93 13.73
N LEU A 129 -4.91 8.87 14.52
CA LEU A 129 -6.14 8.58 15.24
C LEU A 129 -6.53 9.72 16.18
N GLY A 130 -5.56 10.26 16.93
CA GLY A 130 -5.82 11.38 17.84
C GLY A 130 -6.16 12.68 17.11
N GLY A 131 -5.54 12.94 15.95
CA GLY A 131 -5.86 14.10 15.09
C GLY A 131 -7.27 14.01 14.53
N VAL A 132 -7.66 12.85 14.01
CA VAL A 132 -9.03 12.60 13.51
C VAL A 132 -10.06 12.68 14.61
N GLN A 133 -9.78 12.16 15.81
CA GLN A 133 -10.70 12.29 16.95
C GLN A 133 -10.92 13.74 17.37
N ARG A 134 -9.88 14.59 17.31
CA ARG A 134 -10.01 16.03 17.57
C ARG A 134 -10.83 16.71 16.48
N PHE A 135 -10.56 16.41 15.21
CA PHE A 135 -11.30 16.94 14.06
C PHE A 135 -12.79 16.61 14.17
N ARG A 136 -13.15 15.38 14.52
CA ARG A 136 -14.55 14.96 14.70
C ARG A 136 -15.30 15.64 15.85
N LYS A 137 -14.60 16.23 16.80
CA LYS A 137 -15.27 17.05 17.84
C LYS A 137 -15.86 18.34 17.26
N ALA A 138 -15.20 18.92 16.25
CA ALA A 138 -15.70 20.08 15.51
C ALA A 138 -16.64 19.68 14.35
N HIS A 139 -16.48 18.47 13.83
CA HIS A 139 -17.24 17.91 12.70
C HIS A 139 -17.89 16.57 13.09
N PRO A 140 -18.93 16.58 13.93
CA PRO A 140 -19.55 15.35 14.46
C PRO A 140 -20.22 14.48 13.39
N GLU A 141 -20.55 15.06 12.23
CA GLU A 141 -21.08 14.38 11.04
C GLU A 141 -20.05 13.49 10.35
N THR A 142 -18.74 13.76 10.52
CA THR A 142 -17.67 12.97 9.92
C THR A 142 -17.50 11.64 10.65
N SER A 143 -17.65 10.53 9.95
CA SER A 143 -17.34 9.20 10.47
C SER A 143 -15.84 8.92 10.45
N SER A 144 -15.35 8.07 11.36
CA SER A 144 -13.96 7.62 11.38
C SER A 144 -13.88 6.10 11.34
N TYR A 145 -13.07 5.60 10.44
CA TYR A 145 -12.86 4.16 10.26
C TYR A 145 -11.38 3.81 10.32
N SER A 146 -11.07 2.65 10.86
CA SER A 146 -9.72 2.09 10.83
C SER A 146 -9.54 1.19 9.61
N ASP A 147 -8.33 1.17 9.04
CA ASP A 147 -7.96 0.21 8.00
C ASP A 147 -8.05 -1.22 8.55
N ILE A 148 -8.97 -2.00 7.99
CA ILE A 148 -9.21 -3.38 8.41
C ILE A 148 -8.00 -4.28 8.20
N THR A 149 -7.16 -3.99 7.19
CA THR A 149 -5.96 -4.76 6.89
C THR A 149 -4.91 -4.56 7.99
N HIS A 150 -4.70 -3.31 8.40
CA HIS A 150 -3.83 -2.97 9.53
C HIS A 150 -4.36 -3.53 10.85
N TYR A 151 -5.66 -3.43 11.08
CA TYR A 151 -6.30 -4.00 12.27
C TYR A 151 -6.13 -5.52 12.34
N GLY A 152 -6.42 -6.24 11.23
CA GLY A 152 -6.22 -7.68 11.12
C GLY A 152 -4.76 -8.08 11.34
N ALA A 153 -3.81 -7.36 10.74
CA ALA A 153 -2.39 -7.59 10.91
C ALA A 153 -1.94 -7.45 12.37
N ARG A 154 -2.48 -6.48 13.12
CA ARG A 154 -2.19 -6.30 14.56
C ARG A 154 -2.75 -7.42 15.41
N LEU A 155 -3.96 -7.90 15.11
CA LEU A 155 -4.53 -9.05 15.81
C LEU A 155 -3.66 -10.29 15.60
N LEU A 156 -3.26 -10.57 14.36
CA LEU A 156 -2.35 -11.68 14.02
C LEU A 156 -0.99 -11.51 14.69
N LYS A 157 -0.42 -10.30 14.68
CA LYS A 157 0.82 -10.00 15.37
C LYS A 157 0.73 -10.34 16.86
N ARG A 158 -0.28 -9.84 17.56
CA ARG A 158 -0.49 -10.13 19.00
C ARG A 158 -0.58 -11.62 19.29
N ARG A 159 -1.19 -12.39 18.40
CA ARG A 159 -1.38 -13.83 18.55
C ARG A 159 -0.12 -14.64 18.27
N LEU A 160 0.65 -14.26 17.24
CA LEU A 160 1.73 -15.06 16.67
C LEU A 160 3.13 -14.59 17.09
N GLU A 161 3.34 -13.30 17.37
CA GLU A 161 4.69 -12.75 17.61
C GLU A 161 5.44 -13.43 18.76
N LYS A 162 4.71 -13.89 19.78
CA LYS A 162 5.27 -14.59 20.96
C LYS A 162 5.24 -16.12 20.83
N ASN A 163 4.68 -16.65 19.75
CA ASN A 163 4.54 -18.09 19.55
C ASN A 163 5.87 -18.67 19.01
N GLU A 164 6.49 -19.60 19.76
CA GLU A 164 7.78 -20.17 19.39
C GLU A 164 7.72 -20.98 18.09
N ARG A 165 6.64 -21.73 17.84
CA ARG A 165 6.45 -22.46 16.58
C ARG A 165 6.37 -21.52 15.38
N TRP A 166 5.76 -20.33 15.56
CA TRP A 166 5.71 -19.32 14.53
C TRP A 166 7.10 -18.72 14.23
N LYS A 167 7.88 -18.46 15.27
CA LYS A 167 9.26 -17.96 15.12
C LYS A 167 10.15 -18.98 14.41
N GLU A 168 10.05 -20.23 14.81
CA GLU A 168 10.76 -21.34 14.19
C GLU A 168 10.37 -21.49 12.71
N PHE A 169 9.07 -21.52 12.40
CA PHE A 169 8.57 -21.54 11.02
C PHE A 169 9.14 -20.39 10.18
N CYS A 170 9.13 -19.16 10.70
CA CYS A 170 9.69 -18.00 10.01
C CYS A 170 11.20 -18.11 9.77
N SER A 171 11.93 -18.69 10.73
CA SER A 171 13.37 -18.96 10.59
C SER A 171 13.64 -19.99 9.49
N GLN A 172 12.91 -21.10 9.49
CA GLN A 172 13.04 -22.15 8.48
C GLN A 172 12.67 -21.64 7.07
N VAL A 173 11.61 -20.83 6.94
CA VAL A 173 11.26 -20.18 5.67
C VAL A 173 12.39 -19.28 5.16
N GLY A 174 13.09 -18.58 6.06
CA GLY A 174 14.25 -17.76 5.71
C GLY A 174 15.42 -18.60 5.21
N GLN A 175 15.71 -19.72 5.87
CA GLN A 175 16.75 -20.67 5.47
C GLN A 175 16.41 -21.32 4.12
N THR A 176 15.18 -21.80 3.95
CA THR A 176 14.70 -22.37 2.68
C THR A 176 14.87 -21.39 1.53
N LYS A 177 14.54 -20.12 1.74
CA LYS A 177 14.72 -19.09 0.72
C LYS A 177 16.18 -18.95 0.29
N PHE A 178 17.10 -18.99 1.24
CA PHE A 178 18.53 -18.91 0.95
C PHE A 178 19.03 -20.16 0.21
N GLN A 179 18.59 -21.34 0.64
CA GLN A 179 19.01 -22.62 0.06
C GLN A 179 18.45 -22.85 -1.35
N THR A 180 17.19 -22.46 -1.62
CA THR A 180 16.54 -22.74 -2.91
C THR A 180 16.79 -21.69 -3.97
N GLY A 181 17.11 -20.44 -3.58
CA GLY A 181 17.11 -19.30 -4.48
C GLY A 181 18.12 -19.33 -5.65
N GLN A 182 19.15 -20.19 -5.58
CA GLN A 182 20.18 -20.34 -6.61
C GLN A 182 20.33 -21.80 -7.10
N THR A 183 19.29 -22.60 -6.91
CA THR A 183 19.30 -24.03 -7.28
C THR A 183 18.18 -24.33 -8.28
N GLU A 184 18.16 -25.55 -8.80
CA GLU A 184 17.07 -26.07 -9.64
C GLU A 184 15.71 -26.04 -8.93
N LEU A 185 15.72 -25.94 -7.59
CA LEU A 185 14.52 -25.79 -6.76
C LEU A 185 14.04 -24.34 -6.60
N ALA A 186 14.54 -23.39 -7.41
CA ALA A 186 14.16 -21.99 -7.34
C ALA A 186 12.65 -21.73 -7.47
N PHE A 187 11.89 -22.62 -8.12
CA PHE A 187 10.44 -22.57 -8.21
C PHE A 187 9.73 -22.80 -6.87
N LEU A 188 10.41 -23.40 -5.88
CA LEU A 188 9.94 -23.58 -4.50
C LEU A 188 10.41 -22.44 -3.57
N THR A 189 11.10 -21.44 -4.07
CA THR A 189 11.59 -20.35 -3.24
C THR A 189 10.43 -19.61 -2.55
N PRO A 190 10.47 -19.48 -1.23
CA PRO A 190 9.42 -18.75 -0.50
C PRO A 190 9.40 -17.26 -0.85
N PRO A 191 8.24 -16.62 -0.74
CA PRO A 191 8.11 -15.18 -0.99
C PRO A 191 8.96 -14.37 0.00
N PRO A 192 9.40 -13.16 -0.38
CA PRO A 192 10.17 -12.30 0.51
C PRO A 192 9.36 -11.93 1.75
N GLN A 193 9.94 -12.16 2.93
CA GLN A 193 9.33 -11.77 4.19
C GLN A 193 9.73 -10.33 4.53
N ARG A 194 8.77 -9.41 4.50
CA ARG A 194 8.98 -8.03 4.94
C ARG A 194 8.72 -7.93 6.44
N SER A 195 9.73 -7.60 7.24
CA SER A 195 9.63 -7.54 8.71
C SER A 195 8.51 -6.59 9.20
N LYS A 196 8.38 -5.40 8.59
CA LYS A 196 7.37 -4.39 8.96
C LYS A 196 5.94 -4.75 8.52
N ALA A 197 5.78 -5.46 7.40
CA ALA A 197 4.47 -5.79 6.82
C ALA A 197 4.17 -7.29 6.83
N ARG A 198 4.89 -8.08 7.64
CA ARG A 198 4.80 -9.55 7.66
C ARG A 198 3.36 -10.04 7.83
N PHE A 199 2.65 -9.48 8.79
CA PHE A 199 1.29 -9.92 9.12
C PHE A 199 0.21 -9.41 8.14
N MET A 200 0.53 -8.44 7.29
CA MET A 200 -0.36 -7.97 6.22
C MET A 200 -0.27 -8.86 4.97
N ASN A 201 0.84 -9.60 4.79
CA ASN A 201 1.13 -10.38 3.59
C ASN A 201 1.19 -11.90 3.87
N LEU A 202 0.49 -12.38 4.89
CA LEU A 202 0.47 -13.82 5.22
C LEU A 202 -0.14 -14.68 4.11
N GLY A 203 -1.05 -14.14 3.31
CA GLY A 203 -1.69 -14.87 2.22
C GLY A 203 -0.70 -15.44 1.20
N SER A 204 0.32 -14.68 0.81
CA SER A 204 1.36 -15.15 -0.11
C SER A 204 2.26 -16.23 0.50
N LEU A 205 2.56 -16.10 1.80
CA LEU A 205 3.34 -17.10 2.53
C LEU A 205 2.56 -18.41 2.71
N LEU A 206 1.28 -18.31 3.07
CA LEU A 206 0.41 -19.48 3.22
C LEU A 206 0.16 -20.17 1.88
N GLY A 207 -0.09 -19.42 0.81
CA GLY A 207 -0.24 -19.96 -0.54
C GLY A 207 1.01 -20.67 -1.04
N TRP A 208 2.19 -20.13 -0.73
CA TRP A 208 3.46 -20.79 -1.00
C TRP A 208 3.58 -22.09 -0.19
N ALA A 209 3.32 -22.06 1.11
CA ALA A 209 3.42 -23.23 1.97
C ALA A 209 2.47 -24.37 1.52
N GLN A 210 1.25 -24.04 1.11
CA GLN A 210 0.29 -25.00 0.55
C GLN A 210 0.82 -25.62 -0.75
N LYS A 211 1.39 -24.84 -1.65
CA LYS A 211 2.00 -25.33 -2.89
C LYS A 211 3.20 -26.23 -2.62
N ALA A 212 4.08 -25.82 -1.71
CA ALA A 212 5.24 -26.61 -1.32
C ALA A 212 4.82 -27.96 -0.73
N LEU A 213 3.83 -27.98 0.17
CA LEU A 213 3.27 -29.22 0.72
C LEU A 213 2.64 -30.11 -0.36
N ALA A 214 1.90 -29.54 -1.31
CA ALA A 214 1.32 -30.31 -2.40
C ALA A 214 2.39 -30.99 -3.27
N VAL A 215 3.49 -30.30 -3.57
CA VAL A 215 4.62 -30.88 -4.30
C VAL A 215 5.28 -32.02 -3.50
N LEU A 216 5.53 -31.81 -2.21
CA LEU A 216 6.15 -32.81 -1.34
C LEU A 216 5.28 -34.08 -1.17
N VAL A 217 3.96 -33.93 -1.11
CA VAL A 217 3.03 -35.07 -1.00
C VAL A 217 2.93 -35.88 -2.30
N GLN A 218 3.12 -35.22 -3.45
CA GLN A 218 3.00 -35.84 -4.76
C GLN A 218 4.32 -36.48 -5.26
N GLN A 219 5.44 -36.20 -4.62
CA GLN A 219 6.77 -36.71 -5.07
C GLN A 219 7.14 -38.01 -4.34
N PRO A 220 7.74 -38.97 -5.04
CA PRO A 220 8.29 -40.16 -4.42
C PRO A 220 9.42 -39.83 -3.45
N ALA A 221 9.68 -40.76 -2.51
CA ALA A 221 10.61 -40.57 -1.37
C ALA A 221 12.03 -40.08 -1.74
N GLU A 222 12.44 -40.21 -2.98
CA GLU A 222 13.75 -39.77 -3.50
C GLU A 222 13.94 -38.24 -3.44
N VAL A 223 12.87 -37.43 -3.56
CA VAL A 223 12.96 -35.96 -3.48
C VAL A 223 13.08 -35.48 -2.02
N LEU A 224 12.58 -36.24 -1.07
CA LEU A 224 12.67 -35.93 0.36
C LEU A 224 14.13 -36.02 0.89
N GLN A 225 15.02 -36.79 0.25
CA GLN A 225 16.42 -36.88 0.62
C GLN A 225 17.23 -35.62 0.31
N PHE A 226 16.77 -34.74 -0.58
CA PHE A 226 17.43 -33.47 -0.88
C PHE A 226 16.99 -32.32 0.03
N CYS A 227 15.99 -32.52 0.87
CA CYS A 227 15.42 -31.48 1.75
C CYS A 227 15.79 -31.64 3.24
N THR A 228 16.56 -32.70 3.57
CA THR A 228 17.13 -32.95 4.92
C THR A 228 18.60 -32.58 4.93
#